data_7d86cdc483ec69b6f9bd316b6827418b
#
_entry.id   7d86cdc483ec69b6f9bd316b6827418b
#
_cell.length_a   1.000
_cell.length_b   1.000
_cell.length_c   1.000
_cell.angle_alpha   90.00
_cell.angle_beta   90.00
_cell.angle_gamma   90.00
#
_symmetry.space_group_name_H-M   'P 1'
#
loop_
_entity.id
_entity.type
_entity.pdbx_description
1 polymer ?
#
loop_
_entity_poly.entity_id
_entity_poly.type
_entity_poly.pdbx_seq_one_letter_code
_entity_poly.pdbx_strand_id
1 'polypeptide(L)'
;VYKRQVYYCHGGLVDFASPIIVNGKQIGSLIGGQVLTEEPDLDKFRAIAKEIDVDPDEYVEAVKKVPIVSEEKVNNAAELLYKMAQALSQVGYEKYHITEEHKEADILFDEVRSDYEDINGNVDDLNSSIEVLTAEFDTLREKASESAKAVAQTDSILKYIQNVATQMTLLGFNASIEAKHVGEAGAGFNVIAQEVRQLAEQTSNQTRSIEDVLGSVRSSISAIDKEITLAVGKIETNISTVKSLSSKIAQTSEKIDKISKNQN
;
A
#
# COMPACT_ATOMS: atom_id res chain seq x y z
N VAL A 1 36.42 31.09 13.96
CA VAL A 1 35.24 31.85 14.34
C VAL A 1 35.08 33.03 13.39
N TYR A 2 34.04 32.97 12.63
CA TYR A 2 33.76 33.87 11.53
C TYR A 2 33.24 35.23 12.02
N LYS A 3 34.12 36.22 12.15
CA LYS A 3 33.77 37.60 12.58
C LYS A 3 34.17 38.61 11.51
N ARG A 4 33.49 39.76 11.50
CA ARG A 4 33.91 40.93 10.79
C ARG A 4 35.35 41.30 11.22
N GLN A 5 36.21 41.59 10.26
CA GLN A 5 37.58 42.03 10.50
C GLN A 5 37.82 43.38 9.79
N VAL A 6 38.49 44.29 10.46
CA VAL A 6 39.09 45.48 9.89
C VAL A 6 40.57 45.34 10.17
N TYR A 7 41.44 45.43 9.15
CA TYR A 7 42.85 45.12 9.27
C TYR A 7 43.67 45.92 8.23
N TYR A 8 44.95 46.07 8.52
CA TYR A 8 45.88 46.59 7.54
C TYR A 8 46.38 45.44 6.67
N CYS A 9 46.30 45.64 5.35
CA CYS A 9 46.86 44.69 4.38
C CYS A 9 48.38 44.79 4.33
N HIS A 10 49.06 43.88 3.64
CA HIS A 10 50.51 43.89 3.47
C HIS A 10 51.02 45.17 2.77
N GLY A 11 50.19 45.79 1.96
CA GLY A 11 50.48 47.07 1.31
C GLY A 11 50.28 48.29 2.22
N GLY A 12 49.92 48.11 3.52
CA GLY A 12 49.74 49.19 4.49
C GLY A 12 48.39 49.92 4.39
N LEU A 13 47.47 49.49 3.57
CA LEU A 13 46.11 50.04 3.43
C LEU A 13 45.12 49.34 4.36
N VAL A 14 44.07 50.06 4.73
CA VAL A 14 42.98 49.48 5.56
C VAL A 14 41.98 48.73 4.69
N ASP A 15 41.79 47.46 5.03
CA ASP A 15 40.78 46.58 4.47
C ASP A 15 39.83 46.09 5.52
N PHE A 16 38.63 45.69 5.10
CA PHE A 16 37.66 45.02 5.96
C PHE A 16 36.96 43.87 5.21
N ALA A 17 36.68 42.82 5.94
CA ALA A 17 36.05 41.60 5.40
C ALA A 17 34.96 41.11 6.31
N SER A 18 33.90 40.54 5.70
CA SER A 18 32.82 39.93 6.38
C SER A 18 32.49 38.57 5.72
N PRO A 19 32.47 37.45 6.47
CA PRO A 19 32.21 36.13 5.92
C PRO A 19 30.75 35.95 5.56
N ILE A 20 30.47 35.22 4.50
CA ILE A 20 29.16 34.66 4.13
C ILE A 20 29.16 33.19 4.57
N ILE A 21 28.24 32.83 5.45
CA ILE A 21 28.19 31.50 6.07
C ILE A 21 26.86 30.82 5.75
N VAL A 22 26.92 29.64 5.14
CA VAL A 22 25.74 28.80 4.86
C VAL A 22 25.97 27.45 5.51
N ASN A 23 25.03 26.98 6.29
CA ASN A 23 25.07 25.70 7.01
C ASN A 23 26.39 25.52 7.81
N GLY A 24 26.80 26.56 8.56
CA GLY A 24 28.03 26.54 9.36
C GLY A 24 29.35 26.57 8.57
N LYS A 25 29.29 26.61 7.24
CA LYS A 25 30.46 26.63 6.36
C LYS A 25 30.58 27.99 5.67
N GLN A 26 31.80 28.57 5.72
CA GLN A 26 32.08 29.79 4.96
C GLN A 26 32.17 29.46 3.47
N ILE A 27 31.29 30.07 2.67
CA ILE A 27 31.24 29.90 1.22
C ILE A 27 31.85 31.07 0.47
N GLY A 28 32.11 32.19 1.16
CA GLY A 28 32.67 33.37 0.59
C GLY A 28 32.91 34.47 1.61
N SER A 29 33.37 35.62 1.13
CA SER A 29 33.51 36.81 1.95
C SER A 29 33.16 38.05 1.13
N LEU A 30 32.54 39.03 1.76
CA LEU A 30 32.44 40.40 1.23
C LEU A 30 33.66 41.17 1.73
N ILE A 31 34.38 41.79 0.80
CA ILE A 31 35.60 42.53 1.09
C ILE A 31 35.42 43.98 0.60
N GLY A 32 35.90 44.92 1.38
CA GLY A 32 35.97 46.32 1.01
C GLY A 32 37.20 46.97 1.66
N GLY A 33 37.56 48.17 1.22
CA GLY A 33 38.71 48.88 1.81
C GLY A 33 39.64 49.44 0.76
N GLN A 34 40.92 49.21 0.96
CA GLN A 34 42.04 49.81 0.23
C GLN A 34 42.05 51.34 0.36
N VAL A 35 41.86 51.81 1.60
CA VAL A 35 41.86 53.23 1.92
C VAL A 35 42.91 53.53 2.99
N LEU A 36 43.24 54.82 3.15
CA LEU A 36 44.03 55.34 4.27
C LEU A 36 43.08 55.91 5.32
N THR A 37 43.44 55.83 6.61
CA THR A 37 42.69 56.46 7.70
C THR A 37 43.30 57.77 8.19
N GLU A 38 44.52 58.00 7.81
CA GLU A 38 45.34 59.20 8.12
C GLU A 38 46.30 59.51 6.98
N GLU A 39 46.96 60.65 7.05
CA GLU A 39 47.99 60.97 6.08
C GLU A 39 49.10 59.93 6.08
N PRO A 40 49.55 59.44 4.89
CA PRO A 40 50.50 58.34 4.81
C PRO A 40 51.89 58.75 5.23
N ASP A 41 52.54 58.01 6.13
CA ASP A 41 53.96 58.07 6.38
C ASP A 41 54.72 57.48 5.17
N LEU A 42 55.18 58.32 4.32
CA LEU A 42 55.84 57.93 3.04
C LEU A 42 57.09 57.08 3.26
N ASP A 43 57.82 57.28 4.37
CA ASP A 43 59.03 56.49 4.65
C ASP A 43 58.63 55.04 5.04
N LYS A 44 57.55 54.87 5.80
CA LYS A 44 56.97 53.58 6.11
C LYS A 44 56.47 52.85 4.84
N PHE A 45 55.83 53.56 3.93
CA PHE A 45 55.39 52.99 2.65
C PHE A 45 56.53 52.62 1.71
N ARG A 46 57.65 53.37 1.74
CA ARG A 46 58.87 52.95 1.04
C ARG A 46 59.49 51.68 1.60
N ALA A 47 59.43 51.51 2.91
CA ALA A 47 59.89 50.29 3.53
C ALA A 47 59.00 49.08 3.15
N ILE A 48 57.65 49.23 3.18
CA ILE A 48 56.68 48.23 2.75
C ILE A 48 56.91 47.84 1.26
N ALA A 49 57.14 48.85 0.37
CA ALA A 49 57.39 48.59 -1.04
C ALA A 49 58.57 47.64 -1.25
N LYS A 50 59.69 47.88 -0.50
CA LYS A 50 60.84 46.98 -0.52
C LYS A 50 60.54 45.57 -0.01
N GLU A 51 59.71 45.45 1.00
CA GLU A 51 59.34 44.18 1.56
C GLU A 51 58.47 43.34 0.59
N ILE A 52 57.60 44.00 -0.19
CA ILE A 52 56.73 43.35 -1.17
C ILE A 52 57.31 43.27 -2.58
N ASP A 53 58.60 43.65 -2.75
CA ASP A 53 59.36 43.61 -3.99
C ASP A 53 58.76 44.48 -5.10
N VAL A 54 58.36 45.70 -4.75
CA VAL A 54 57.88 46.76 -5.70
C VAL A 54 58.73 47.99 -5.68
N ASP A 55 58.75 48.71 -6.78
CA ASP A 55 59.52 49.98 -6.86
C ASP A 55 59.02 51.00 -5.83
N PRO A 56 59.84 51.44 -4.86
CA PRO A 56 59.41 52.31 -3.77
C PRO A 56 58.86 53.67 -4.20
N ASP A 57 59.40 54.25 -5.28
CA ASP A 57 58.96 55.57 -5.73
C ASP A 57 57.64 55.49 -6.48
N GLU A 58 57.45 54.50 -7.36
CA GLU A 58 56.16 54.23 -7.99
C GLU A 58 55.08 53.90 -6.95
N TYR A 59 55.43 53.07 -5.94
CA TYR A 59 54.49 52.70 -4.85
C TYR A 59 54.01 53.89 -4.04
N VAL A 60 54.96 54.80 -3.65
CA VAL A 60 54.60 56.00 -2.91
C VAL A 60 53.73 56.96 -3.75
N GLU A 61 53.98 57.10 -5.06
CA GLU A 61 53.12 57.90 -5.94
C GLU A 61 51.74 57.29 -6.12
N ALA A 62 51.59 55.97 -6.04
CA ALA A 62 50.32 55.31 -6.02
C ALA A 62 49.56 55.52 -4.69
N VAL A 63 50.29 55.40 -3.57
CA VAL A 63 49.73 55.59 -2.22
C VAL A 63 49.19 57.02 -2.02
N LYS A 64 49.85 58.04 -2.56
CA LYS A 64 49.34 59.42 -2.53
C LYS A 64 48.01 59.63 -3.21
N LYS A 65 47.59 58.72 -4.10
CA LYS A 65 46.33 58.80 -4.81
C LYS A 65 45.24 58.05 -4.07
N VAL A 66 45.57 57.29 -3.03
CA VAL A 66 44.59 56.54 -2.24
C VAL A 66 43.74 57.51 -1.41
N PRO A 67 42.43 57.37 -1.40
CA PRO A 67 41.54 58.23 -0.62
C PRO A 67 41.76 58.05 0.90
N ILE A 68 41.84 59.20 1.61
CA ILE A 68 41.87 59.22 3.06
C ILE A 68 40.41 59.27 3.57
N VAL A 69 40.03 58.29 4.37
CA VAL A 69 38.69 58.10 4.91
C VAL A 69 38.77 57.96 6.41
N SER A 70 37.95 58.67 7.18
CA SER A 70 38.00 58.58 8.64
C SER A 70 37.72 57.16 9.12
N GLU A 71 38.33 56.74 10.22
CA GLU A 71 38.11 55.43 10.87
C GLU A 71 36.60 55.17 11.13
N GLU A 72 35.83 56.22 11.50
CA GLU A 72 34.40 56.13 11.69
C GLU A 72 33.69 55.67 10.41
N LYS A 73 34.03 56.26 9.26
CA LYS A 73 33.46 55.87 7.95
C LYS A 73 33.86 54.45 7.55
N VAL A 74 35.09 54.03 7.81
CA VAL A 74 35.58 52.65 7.59
C VAL A 74 34.80 51.67 8.44
N ASN A 75 34.64 51.97 9.73
CA ASN A 75 33.87 51.12 10.64
C ASN A 75 32.38 51.03 10.27
N ASN A 76 31.77 52.13 9.85
CA ASN A 76 30.40 52.16 9.38
C ASN A 76 30.20 51.33 8.09
N ALA A 77 31.16 51.45 7.14
CA ALA A 77 31.15 50.64 5.92
C ALA A 77 31.34 49.13 6.24
N ALA A 78 32.26 48.81 7.14
CA ALA A 78 32.50 47.44 7.58
C ALA A 78 31.28 46.85 8.29
N GLU A 79 30.55 47.67 9.07
CA GLU A 79 29.28 47.22 9.72
C GLU A 79 28.17 46.98 8.70
N LEU A 80 28.01 47.89 7.73
CA LEU A 80 27.05 47.68 6.65
C LEU A 80 27.35 46.41 5.86
N LEU A 81 28.62 46.20 5.49
CA LEU A 81 29.08 45.01 4.79
C LEU A 81 28.80 43.72 5.61
N TYR A 82 29.01 43.80 6.92
CA TYR A 82 28.69 42.67 7.82
C TYR A 82 27.19 42.36 7.85
N LYS A 83 26.32 43.37 7.91
CA LYS A 83 24.87 43.18 7.86
C LYS A 83 24.44 42.58 6.50
N MET A 84 25.04 43.02 5.41
CA MET A 84 24.83 42.43 4.08
C MET A 84 25.29 40.96 4.02
N ALA A 85 26.46 40.65 4.56
CA ALA A 85 26.96 39.27 4.62
C ALA A 85 26.05 38.39 5.46
N GLN A 86 25.51 38.87 6.59
CA GLN A 86 24.55 38.16 7.38
C GLN A 86 23.25 37.88 6.62
N ALA A 87 22.68 38.88 5.94
CA ALA A 87 21.48 38.72 5.13
C ALA A 87 21.70 37.67 4.01
N LEU A 88 22.82 37.73 3.31
CA LEU A 88 23.20 36.76 2.29
C LEU A 88 23.37 35.33 2.89
N SER A 89 23.97 35.26 4.09
CA SER A 89 24.13 33.99 4.80
C SER A 89 22.76 33.36 5.14
N GLN A 90 21.83 34.18 5.60
CA GLN A 90 20.48 33.72 5.95
C GLN A 90 19.73 33.26 4.71
N VAL A 91 19.70 34.05 3.64
CA VAL A 91 19.06 33.67 2.36
C VAL A 91 19.69 32.38 1.79
N GLY A 92 21.02 32.28 1.85
CA GLY A 92 21.74 31.10 1.40
C GLY A 92 21.39 29.86 2.24
N TYR A 93 21.24 30.00 3.55
CA TYR A 93 20.83 28.93 4.45
C TYR A 93 19.40 28.46 4.15
N GLU A 94 18.46 29.40 4.04
CA GLU A 94 17.06 29.10 3.72
C GLU A 94 16.94 28.36 2.38
N LYS A 95 17.64 28.86 1.35
CA LYS A 95 17.66 28.21 0.03
C LYS A 95 18.26 26.80 0.09
N TYR A 96 19.33 26.60 0.84
CA TYR A 96 19.94 25.29 1.03
C TYR A 96 18.94 24.33 1.70
N HIS A 97 18.26 24.77 2.76
CA HIS A 97 17.31 23.96 3.50
C HIS A 97 16.10 23.55 2.65
N ILE A 98 15.53 24.52 1.92
CA ILE A 98 14.42 24.25 0.98
C ILE A 98 14.84 23.23 -0.09
N THR A 99 16.07 23.35 -0.62
CA THR A 99 16.56 22.40 -1.64
C THR A 99 16.71 20.97 -1.10
N GLU A 100 17.16 20.81 0.13
CA GLU A 100 17.27 19.48 0.77
C GLU A 100 15.86 18.89 1.08
N GLU A 101 14.94 19.72 1.59
CA GLU A 101 13.55 19.30 1.83
C GLU A 101 12.85 18.84 0.53
N HIS A 102 13.10 19.55 -0.59
CA HIS A 102 12.56 19.16 -1.91
C HIS A 102 13.11 17.81 -2.36
N LYS A 103 14.41 17.54 -2.17
CA LYS A 103 15.00 16.24 -2.53
C LYS A 103 14.42 15.09 -1.72
N GLU A 104 14.22 15.29 -0.40
CA GLU A 104 13.59 14.29 0.45
C GLU A 104 12.13 14.04 0.02
N ALA A 105 11.41 15.10 -0.33
CA ALA A 105 10.05 14.99 -0.83
C ALA A 105 9.98 14.23 -2.17
N ASP A 106 10.90 14.48 -3.10
CA ASP A 106 10.97 13.78 -4.39
C ASP A 106 11.18 12.26 -4.20
N ILE A 107 12.09 11.88 -3.30
CA ILE A 107 12.33 10.46 -2.97
C ILE A 107 11.05 9.83 -2.42
N LEU A 108 10.38 10.52 -1.50
CA LEU A 108 9.13 10.03 -0.90
C LEU A 108 8.01 9.90 -1.96
N PHE A 109 7.92 10.82 -2.92
CA PHE A 109 6.93 10.72 -4.01
C PHE A 109 7.20 9.53 -4.93
N ASP A 110 8.47 9.22 -5.20
CA ASP A 110 8.82 8.04 -6.01
C ASP A 110 8.48 6.73 -5.27
N GLU A 111 8.74 6.65 -3.96
CA GLU A 111 8.32 5.51 -3.13
C GLU A 111 6.79 5.35 -3.14
N VAL A 112 6.05 6.42 -2.91
CA VAL A 112 4.59 6.39 -2.90
C VAL A 112 4.04 6.01 -4.28
N ARG A 113 4.67 6.43 -5.38
CA ARG A 113 4.27 6.02 -6.74
C ARG A 113 4.47 4.52 -6.94
N SER A 114 5.59 3.96 -6.48
CA SER A 114 5.84 2.53 -6.52
C SER A 114 4.80 1.75 -5.71
N ASP A 115 4.46 2.22 -4.50
CA ASP A 115 3.42 1.61 -3.67
C ASP A 115 2.05 1.59 -4.37
N TYR A 116 1.71 2.66 -5.12
CA TYR A 116 0.47 2.69 -5.89
C TYR A 116 0.45 1.70 -7.05
N GLU A 117 1.58 1.49 -7.74
CA GLU A 117 1.69 0.48 -8.79
C GLU A 117 1.46 -0.92 -8.21
N ASP A 118 2.06 -1.22 -7.06
CA ASP A 118 1.87 -2.49 -6.35
C ASP A 118 0.43 -2.68 -5.88
N ILE A 119 -0.20 -1.63 -5.34
CA ILE A 119 -1.61 -1.68 -4.91
C ILE A 119 -2.53 -1.90 -6.11
N ASN A 120 -2.28 -1.28 -7.27
CA ASN A 120 -3.06 -1.53 -8.49
C ASN A 120 -2.91 -2.98 -8.96
N GLY A 121 -1.70 -3.54 -8.94
CA GLY A 121 -1.47 -4.96 -9.22
C GLY A 121 -2.28 -5.87 -8.30
N ASN A 122 -2.26 -5.61 -6.99
CA ASN A 122 -3.03 -6.37 -6.01
C ASN A 122 -4.56 -6.24 -6.22
N VAL A 123 -5.04 -5.09 -6.68
CA VAL A 123 -6.46 -4.87 -7.01
C VAL A 123 -6.86 -5.69 -8.24
N ASP A 124 -6.02 -5.79 -9.25
CA ASP A 124 -6.27 -6.61 -10.45
C ASP A 124 -6.28 -8.10 -10.12
N ASP A 125 -5.35 -8.56 -9.27
CA ASP A 125 -5.31 -9.93 -8.76
C ASP A 125 -6.57 -10.26 -7.95
N LEU A 126 -7.03 -9.32 -7.14
CA LEU A 126 -8.25 -9.47 -6.35
C LEU A 126 -9.48 -9.56 -7.24
N ASN A 127 -9.58 -8.73 -8.31
CA ASN A 127 -10.65 -8.83 -9.29
C ASN A 127 -10.67 -10.20 -9.97
N SER A 128 -9.50 -10.69 -10.42
CA SER A 128 -9.36 -12.01 -11.03
C SER A 128 -9.79 -13.13 -10.07
N SER A 129 -9.41 -13.03 -8.79
CA SER A 129 -9.81 -13.99 -7.76
C SER A 129 -11.32 -13.98 -7.51
N ILE A 130 -11.95 -12.81 -7.55
CA ILE A 130 -13.40 -12.65 -7.43
C ILE A 130 -14.14 -13.31 -8.60
N GLU A 131 -13.63 -13.16 -9.84
CA GLU A 131 -14.21 -13.81 -11.01
C GLU A 131 -14.15 -15.34 -10.92
N VAL A 132 -12.99 -15.88 -10.50
CA VAL A 132 -12.82 -17.32 -10.28
C VAL A 132 -13.78 -17.82 -9.21
N LEU A 133 -13.87 -17.16 -8.06
CA LEU A 133 -14.78 -17.54 -6.97
C LEU A 133 -16.24 -17.52 -7.42
N THR A 134 -16.63 -16.53 -8.23
CA THR A 134 -17.99 -16.45 -8.77
C THR A 134 -18.32 -17.67 -9.62
N ALA A 135 -17.42 -18.06 -10.54
CA ALA A 135 -17.57 -19.23 -11.39
C ALA A 135 -17.60 -20.55 -10.58
N GLU A 136 -16.80 -20.63 -9.51
CA GLU A 136 -16.80 -21.79 -8.60
C GLU A 136 -18.13 -21.91 -7.85
N PHE A 137 -18.70 -20.82 -7.36
CA PHE A 137 -20.02 -20.85 -6.68
C PHE A 137 -21.15 -21.19 -7.64
N ASP A 138 -21.11 -20.72 -8.90
CA ASP A 138 -22.09 -21.14 -9.93
C ASP A 138 -22.01 -22.65 -10.17
N THR A 139 -20.79 -23.18 -10.31
CA THR A 139 -20.55 -24.62 -10.45
C THR A 139 -21.05 -25.41 -9.23
N LEU A 140 -20.83 -24.90 -8.04
CA LEU A 140 -21.27 -25.54 -6.80
C LEU A 140 -22.80 -25.57 -6.69
N ARG A 141 -23.46 -24.49 -7.12
CA ARG A 141 -24.92 -24.38 -7.18
C ARG A 141 -25.54 -25.40 -8.17
N GLU A 142 -24.90 -25.57 -9.34
CA GLU A 142 -25.31 -26.57 -10.31
C GLU A 142 -25.22 -27.99 -9.73
N LYS A 143 -24.08 -28.34 -9.10
CA LYS A 143 -23.86 -29.62 -8.46
C LYS A 143 -24.86 -29.88 -7.31
N ALA A 144 -25.16 -28.88 -6.51
CA ALA A 144 -26.17 -28.98 -5.47
C ALA A 144 -27.57 -29.26 -6.04
N SER A 145 -27.92 -28.59 -7.17
CA SER A 145 -29.18 -28.82 -7.88
C SER A 145 -29.26 -30.24 -8.48
N GLU A 146 -28.16 -30.72 -9.09
CA GLU A 146 -28.10 -32.10 -9.61
C GLU A 146 -28.24 -33.15 -8.48
N SER A 147 -27.57 -32.91 -7.35
CA SER A 147 -27.69 -33.77 -6.16
C SER A 147 -29.11 -33.80 -5.62
N ALA A 148 -29.78 -32.64 -5.59
CA ALA A 148 -31.21 -32.58 -5.19
C ALA A 148 -32.12 -33.39 -6.11
N LYS A 149 -31.89 -33.34 -7.43
CA LYS A 149 -32.60 -34.16 -8.42
C LYS A 149 -32.37 -35.65 -8.23
N ALA A 150 -31.11 -36.07 -8.01
CA ALA A 150 -30.76 -37.46 -7.75
C ALA A 150 -31.44 -38.00 -6.45
N VAL A 151 -31.48 -37.19 -5.40
CA VAL A 151 -32.21 -37.52 -4.17
C VAL A 151 -33.72 -37.69 -4.44
N ALA A 152 -34.31 -36.79 -5.22
CA ALA A 152 -35.73 -36.90 -5.54
C ALA A 152 -36.06 -38.15 -6.40
N GLN A 153 -35.17 -38.54 -7.31
CA GLN A 153 -35.31 -39.77 -8.09
C GLN A 153 -35.21 -41.01 -7.19
N THR A 154 -34.22 -41.02 -6.28
CA THR A 154 -34.02 -42.11 -5.32
C THR A 154 -35.26 -42.27 -4.41
N ASP A 155 -35.84 -41.18 -3.96
CA ASP A 155 -37.06 -41.14 -3.17
C ASP A 155 -38.25 -41.83 -3.90
N SER A 156 -38.36 -41.59 -5.22
CA SER A 156 -39.37 -42.26 -6.05
C SER A 156 -39.17 -43.78 -6.14
N ILE A 157 -37.90 -44.21 -6.26
CA ILE A 157 -37.53 -45.63 -6.28
C ILE A 157 -37.84 -46.30 -4.92
N LEU A 158 -37.53 -45.63 -3.80
CA LEU A 158 -37.82 -46.15 -2.46
C LEU A 158 -39.31 -46.32 -2.25
N LYS A 159 -40.14 -45.38 -2.69
CA LYS A 159 -41.60 -45.50 -2.64
C LYS A 159 -42.13 -46.73 -3.41
N TYR A 160 -41.52 -46.99 -4.60
CA TYR A 160 -41.82 -48.16 -5.37
C TYR A 160 -41.45 -49.46 -4.61
N ILE A 161 -40.24 -49.53 -4.05
CA ILE A 161 -39.77 -50.67 -3.25
C ILE A 161 -40.66 -50.90 -2.05
N GLN A 162 -41.06 -49.84 -1.35
CA GLN A 162 -42.00 -49.92 -0.21
C GLN A 162 -43.35 -50.50 -0.60
N ASN A 163 -43.89 -50.10 -1.77
CA ASN A 163 -45.12 -50.65 -2.31
C ASN A 163 -44.98 -52.15 -2.66
N VAL A 164 -43.87 -52.55 -3.28
CA VAL A 164 -43.56 -53.95 -3.58
C VAL A 164 -43.44 -54.77 -2.28
N ALA A 165 -42.73 -54.28 -1.28
CA ALA A 165 -42.65 -54.98 0.04
C ALA A 165 -43.99 -55.11 0.68
N THR A 166 -44.86 -54.10 0.61
CA THR A 166 -46.22 -54.17 1.12
C THR A 166 -47.05 -55.25 0.38
N GLN A 167 -46.98 -55.31 -0.94
CA GLN A 167 -47.64 -56.33 -1.76
C GLN A 167 -47.13 -57.72 -1.45
N MET A 168 -45.80 -57.90 -1.26
CA MET A 168 -45.18 -59.18 -0.88
C MET A 168 -45.66 -59.64 0.51
N THR A 169 -45.80 -58.71 1.46
CA THR A 169 -46.40 -59.04 2.80
C THR A 169 -47.82 -59.58 2.67
N LEU A 170 -48.64 -58.93 1.82
CA LEU A 170 -50.02 -59.37 1.56
C LEU A 170 -50.04 -60.71 0.85
N LEU A 171 -49.22 -60.92 -0.15
CA LEU A 171 -49.09 -62.17 -0.91
C LEU A 171 -48.64 -63.30 0.01
N GLY A 172 -47.61 -63.11 0.83
CA GLY A 172 -47.17 -64.09 1.82
C GLY A 172 -48.24 -64.42 2.87
N PHE A 173 -49.03 -63.42 3.29
CA PHE A 173 -50.17 -63.64 4.17
C PHE A 173 -51.21 -64.50 3.50
N ASN A 174 -51.68 -64.23 2.28
CA ASN A 174 -52.63 -65.02 1.53
C ASN A 174 -52.13 -66.43 1.28
N ALA A 175 -50.86 -66.59 0.90
CA ALA A 175 -50.24 -67.91 0.71
C ALA A 175 -50.18 -68.72 1.98
N SER A 176 -49.91 -68.09 3.14
CA SER A 176 -49.93 -68.77 4.46
C SER A 176 -51.37 -69.29 4.84
N ILE A 177 -52.38 -68.49 4.49
CA ILE A 177 -53.74 -68.87 4.70
C ILE A 177 -54.08 -70.11 3.86
N GLU A 178 -53.76 -70.07 2.55
CA GLU A 178 -54.06 -71.17 1.65
C GLU A 178 -53.27 -72.45 2.01
N ALA A 179 -52.01 -72.29 2.41
CA ALA A 179 -51.19 -73.43 2.89
C ALA A 179 -51.81 -74.13 4.14
N LYS A 180 -52.39 -73.33 5.04
CA LYS A 180 -53.12 -73.92 6.22
C LYS A 180 -54.43 -74.57 5.81
N HIS A 181 -55.11 -74.09 4.79
CA HIS A 181 -56.35 -74.67 4.30
C HIS A 181 -56.17 -76.09 3.72
N VAL A 182 -55.00 -76.36 3.13
CA VAL A 182 -54.65 -77.68 2.55
C VAL A 182 -54.14 -78.67 3.61
N GLY A 183 -53.99 -78.28 4.87
CA GLY A 183 -53.62 -79.18 5.98
C GLY A 183 -52.15 -79.60 5.94
N GLU A 184 -51.86 -80.84 6.36
CA GLU A 184 -50.49 -81.39 6.48
C GLU A 184 -49.67 -81.24 5.14
N ALA A 185 -50.33 -81.42 4.03
CA ALA A 185 -49.65 -81.31 2.71
C ALA A 185 -49.17 -79.87 2.41
N GLY A 186 -49.73 -78.82 3.03
CA GLY A 186 -49.37 -77.46 2.91
C GLY A 186 -48.26 -76.99 3.86
N ALA A 187 -47.79 -77.80 4.79
CA ALA A 187 -46.83 -77.37 5.83
C ALA A 187 -45.52 -76.71 5.26
N GLY A 188 -44.95 -77.29 4.20
CA GLY A 188 -43.77 -76.72 3.52
C GLY A 188 -44.03 -75.36 2.85
N PHE A 189 -45.19 -75.21 2.23
CA PHE A 189 -45.60 -73.92 1.64
C PHE A 189 -45.87 -72.86 2.69
N ASN A 190 -46.37 -73.19 3.88
CA ASN A 190 -46.55 -72.25 4.95
C ASN A 190 -45.21 -71.66 5.47
N VAL A 191 -44.16 -72.49 5.53
CA VAL A 191 -42.81 -72.03 5.90
C VAL A 191 -42.30 -71.03 4.87
N ILE A 192 -42.41 -71.30 3.56
CA ILE A 192 -42.02 -70.38 2.50
C ILE A 192 -42.85 -69.09 2.58
N ALA A 193 -44.12 -69.16 2.79
CA ALA A 193 -44.99 -67.98 2.93
C ALA A 193 -44.58 -67.08 4.11
N GLN A 194 -44.23 -67.70 5.26
CA GLN A 194 -43.65 -66.94 6.38
C GLN A 194 -42.34 -66.31 6.11
N GLU A 195 -41.42 -67.00 5.39
CA GLU A 195 -40.11 -66.45 4.99
C GLU A 195 -40.28 -65.25 4.06
N VAL A 196 -41.20 -65.35 3.06
CA VAL A 196 -41.53 -64.26 2.16
C VAL A 196 -42.01 -62.98 2.92
N ARG A 197 -42.86 -63.21 3.92
CA ARG A 197 -43.32 -62.11 4.79
C ARG A 197 -42.21 -61.50 5.60
N GLN A 198 -41.34 -62.29 6.20
CA GLN A 198 -40.20 -61.82 6.97
C GLN A 198 -39.24 -61.00 6.09
N LEU A 199 -38.92 -61.46 4.87
CA LEU A 199 -38.10 -60.72 3.89
C LEU A 199 -38.78 -59.41 3.48
N ALA A 200 -40.12 -59.42 3.29
CA ALA A 200 -40.84 -58.20 2.94
C ALA A 200 -40.80 -57.16 4.10
N GLU A 201 -40.95 -57.59 5.36
CA GLU A 201 -40.84 -56.73 6.51
C GLU A 201 -39.42 -56.17 6.69
N GLN A 202 -38.40 -57.01 6.50
CA GLN A 202 -36.99 -56.53 6.49
C GLN A 202 -36.74 -55.51 5.40
N THR A 203 -37.24 -55.76 4.18
CA THR A 203 -37.14 -54.84 3.05
C THR A 203 -37.81 -53.49 3.38
N SER A 204 -39.02 -53.51 3.94
CA SER A 204 -39.73 -52.30 4.37
C SER A 204 -38.95 -51.50 5.40
N ASN A 205 -38.40 -52.18 6.43
CA ASN A 205 -37.59 -51.52 7.47
C ASN A 205 -36.31 -50.92 6.90
N GLN A 206 -35.62 -51.62 5.98
CA GLN A 206 -34.41 -51.13 5.34
C GLN A 206 -34.70 -49.92 4.44
N THR A 207 -35.79 -49.96 3.68
CA THR A 207 -36.27 -48.84 2.86
C THR A 207 -36.49 -47.60 3.69
N ARG A 208 -37.12 -47.72 4.86
CA ARG A 208 -37.36 -46.61 5.79
C ARG A 208 -36.02 -46.01 6.33
N SER A 209 -35.06 -46.87 6.67
CA SER A 209 -33.73 -46.42 7.07
C SER A 209 -33.02 -45.63 5.98
N ILE A 210 -33.20 -46.00 4.69
CA ILE A 210 -32.64 -45.26 3.55
C ILE A 210 -33.39 -43.91 3.37
N GLU A 211 -34.70 -43.87 3.58
CA GLU A 211 -35.47 -42.61 3.57
C GLU A 211 -34.96 -41.60 4.61
N ASP A 212 -34.60 -42.05 5.82
CA ASP A 212 -34.04 -41.20 6.88
C ASP A 212 -32.67 -40.62 6.45
N VAL A 213 -31.82 -41.46 5.84
CA VAL A 213 -30.51 -41.00 5.28
C VAL A 213 -30.73 -39.97 4.18
N LEU A 214 -31.64 -40.21 3.24
CA LEU A 214 -31.96 -39.24 2.17
C LEU A 214 -32.52 -37.93 2.74
N GLY A 215 -33.29 -37.97 3.81
CA GLY A 215 -33.75 -36.81 4.55
C GLY A 215 -32.59 -35.96 5.05
N SER A 216 -31.56 -36.59 5.60
CA SER A 216 -30.34 -35.94 6.07
C SER A 216 -29.53 -35.33 4.91
N VAL A 217 -29.43 -36.05 3.79
CA VAL A 217 -28.76 -35.55 2.58
C VAL A 217 -29.49 -34.32 2.00
N ARG A 218 -30.81 -34.35 1.97
CA ARG A 218 -31.66 -33.24 1.51
C ARG A 218 -31.45 -31.98 2.38
N SER A 219 -31.38 -32.17 3.69
CA SER A 219 -31.08 -31.09 4.64
C SER A 219 -29.71 -30.50 4.40
N SER A 220 -28.68 -31.32 4.15
CA SER A 220 -27.33 -30.87 3.85
C SER A 220 -27.26 -30.08 2.55
N ILE A 221 -27.92 -30.50 1.48
CA ILE A 221 -28.01 -29.78 0.19
C ILE A 221 -28.65 -28.41 0.41
N SER A 222 -29.74 -28.35 1.20
CA SER A 222 -30.40 -27.07 1.52
C SER A 222 -29.50 -26.12 2.32
N ALA A 223 -28.67 -26.65 3.22
CA ALA A 223 -27.68 -25.85 3.94
C ALA A 223 -26.59 -25.29 3.01
N ILE A 224 -26.07 -26.14 2.10
CA ILE A 224 -25.11 -25.75 1.09
C ILE A 224 -25.68 -24.61 0.22
N ASP A 225 -26.90 -24.68 -0.26
CA ASP A 225 -27.53 -23.63 -1.08
C ASP A 225 -27.62 -22.28 -0.34
N LYS A 226 -27.95 -22.34 0.96
CA LYS A 226 -27.92 -21.13 1.81
C LYS A 226 -26.52 -20.53 1.97
N GLU A 227 -25.53 -21.38 2.20
CA GLU A 227 -24.13 -20.93 2.32
C GLU A 227 -23.61 -20.29 1.03
N ILE A 228 -23.92 -20.88 -0.12
CA ILE A 228 -23.61 -20.32 -1.43
C ILE A 228 -24.25 -18.93 -1.59
N THR A 229 -25.52 -18.80 -1.24
CA THR A 229 -26.23 -17.51 -1.35
C THR A 229 -25.58 -16.43 -0.47
N LEU A 230 -25.18 -16.77 0.74
CA LEU A 230 -24.47 -15.84 1.63
C LEU A 230 -23.07 -15.48 1.10
N ALA A 231 -22.37 -16.46 0.53
CA ALA A 231 -21.03 -16.24 -0.05
C ALA A 231 -21.09 -15.32 -1.28
N VAL A 232 -22.06 -15.52 -2.17
CA VAL A 232 -22.31 -14.63 -3.33
C VAL A 232 -22.60 -13.20 -2.89
N GLY A 233 -23.44 -13.00 -1.85
CA GLY A 233 -23.68 -11.66 -1.30
C GLY A 233 -22.43 -10.99 -0.73
N LYS A 234 -21.51 -11.76 -0.13
CA LYS A 234 -20.20 -11.24 0.29
C LYS A 234 -19.30 -10.85 -0.89
N ILE A 235 -19.32 -11.64 -1.96
CA ILE A 235 -18.59 -11.34 -3.20
C ILE A 235 -19.08 -10.02 -3.80
N GLU A 236 -20.37 -9.78 -3.89
CA GLU A 236 -20.93 -8.49 -4.37
C GLU A 236 -20.46 -7.31 -3.53
N THR A 237 -20.39 -7.48 -2.21
CA THR A 237 -19.86 -6.47 -1.29
C THR A 237 -18.36 -6.21 -1.56
N ASN A 238 -17.58 -7.27 -1.78
CA ASN A 238 -16.16 -7.16 -2.11
C ASN A 238 -15.95 -6.43 -3.44
N ILE A 239 -16.73 -6.74 -4.47
CA ILE A 239 -16.70 -6.04 -5.76
C ILE A 239 -16.92 -4.52 -5.58
N SER A 240 -17.91 -4.15 -4.77
CA SER A 240 -18.18 -2.73 -4.47
C SER A 240 -17.00 -2.08 -3.74
N THR A 241 -16.40 -2.78 -2.80
CA THR A 241 -15.23 -2.31 -2.03
C THR A 241 -14.01 -2.11 -2.94
N VAL A 242 -13.74 -3.07 -3.83
CA VAL A 242 -12.63 -3.00 -4.79
C VAL A 242 -12.81 -1.83 -5.76
N LYS A 243 -14.02 -1.61 -6.29
CA LYS A 243 -14.33 -0.45 -7.13
C LYS A 243 -14.10 0.88 -6.40
N SER A 244 -14.51 0.97 -5.14
CA SER A 244 -14.26 2.16 -4.31
C SER A 244 -12.76 2.38 -4.06
N LEU A 245 -12.01 1.31 -3.82
CA LEU A 245 -10.55 1.35 -3.62
C LEU A 245 -9.85 1.85 -4.89
N SER A 246 -10.15 1.28 -6.05
CA SER A 246 -9.60 1.71 -7.35
C SER A 246 -9.84 3.20 -7.61
N SER A 247 -11.06 3.69 -7.33
CA SER A 247 -11.38 5.10 -7.47
C SER A 247 -10.55 5.99 -6.53
N LYS A 248 -10.35 5.57 -5.28
CA LYS A 248 -9.52 6.32 -4.31
C LYS A 248 -8.06 6.35 -4.71
N ILE A 249 -7.53 5.23 -5.19
CA ILE A 249 -6.16 5.12 -5.69
C ILE A 249 -5.95 6.11 -6.83
N ALA A 250 -6.83 6.10 -7.86
CA ALA A 250 -6.74 7.02 -8.98
C ALA A 250 -6.78 8.49 -8.56
N GLN A 251 -7.67 8.87 -7.63
CA GLN A 251 -7.75 10.23 -7.08
C GLN A 251 -6.50 10.64 -6.32
N THR A 252 -5.90 9.71 -5.57
CA THR A 252 -4.71 10.02 -4.77
C THR A 252 -3.48 10.10 -5.65
N SER A 253 -3.35 9.25 -6.64
CA SER A 253 -2.29 9.32 -7.68
C SER A 253 -2.34 10.68 -8.39
N GLU A 254 -3.52 11.14 -8.82
CA GLU A 254 -3.67 12.47 -9.44
C GLU A 254 -3.26 13.62 -8.51
N LYS A 255 -3.54 13.52 -7.20
CA LYS A 255 -3.13 14.54 -6.22
C LYS A 255 -1.61 14.58 -6.06
N ILE A 256 -0.97 13.42 -6.00
CA ILE A 256 0.49 13.31 -5.90
C ILE A 256 1.16 13.92 -7.12
N ASP A 257 0.68 13.59 -8.32
CA ASP A 257 1.20 14.17 -9.56
C ASP A 257 1.06 15.71 -9.62
N LYS A 258 -0.03 16.25 -9.07
CA LYS A 258 -0.22 17.71 -8.97
C LYS A 258 0.75 18.35 -7.97
N ILE A 259 1.01 17.71 -6.83
CA ILE A 259 1.94 18.22 -5.82
C ILE A 259 3.37 18.20 -6.37
N SER A 260 3.80 17.07 -6.95
CA SER A 260 5.13 16.92 -7.57
C SER A 260 5.38 17.95 -8.68
N LYS A 261 4.39 18.25 -9.52
CA LYS A 261 4.50 19.28 -10.56
C LYS A 261 4.56 20.72 -10.04
N ASN A 262 4.02 20.99 -8.85
CA ASN A 262 4.04 22.34 -8.26
C ASN A 262 5.34 22.61 -7.48
N GLN A 263 6.18 21.61 -7.25
CA GLN A 263 7.49 21.75 -6.58
C GLN A 263 8.64 22.00 -7.55
N ASN A 264 8.44 21.72 -8.84
CA ASN A 264 9.37 22.02 -9.94
C ASN A 264 9.03 23.39 -10.59
#